data_34d6545728b97feb2584bc3afbc42be1
#
_entry.id   34d6545728b97feb2584bc3afbc42be1
#
_cell.length_a   1.000
_cell.length_b   1.000
_cell.length_c   1.000
_cell.angle_alpha   90.00
_cell.angle_beta   90.00
_cell.angle_gamma   90.00
#
_symmetry.space_group_name_H-M   'P 1'
#
loop_
_entity.id
_entity.type
_entity.pdbx_description
1 polymer ?
#
loop_
_entity_poly.entity_id
_entity_poly.type
_entity_poly.pdbx_seq_one_letter_code
_entity_poly.pdbx_strand_id
1 'polypeptide(L)'
;MSRVYNFSAGPAVLPEEVLKEVAEEMMDYQGSGMSVMEMSHRSADFQKIIDEAEQDLRDLMKIPDNYKVLFLQGGASQQFAAIPMNLMKNKVADYIVTGQWAKKASVSYTHLTLPT
;
A
#
# COMPACT_ATOMS: atom_id res chain seq x y z
N MET A 1 29.90 5.34 7.01
CA MET A 1 29.17 6.61 6.77
C MET A 1 27.96 6.63 7.68
N SER A 2 27.65 7.78 8.32
CA SER A 2 26.39 7.91 9.07
C SER A 2 25.24 8.08 8.08
N ARG A 3 24.13 7.38 8.30
CA ARG A 3 22.91 7.57 7.51
C ARG A 3 22.27 8.92 7.83
N VAL A 4 21.67 9.53 6.83
CA VAL A 4 20.92 10.78 7.00
C VAL A 4 19.54 10.53 7.57
N TYR A 5 19.00 11.48 8.31
CA TYR A 5 17.61 11.48 8.74
C TYR A 5 16.73 11.95 7.59
N ASN A 6 16.09 11.00 6.92
CA ASN A 6 15.21 11.28 5.77
C ASN A 6 13.73 11.17 6.19
N PHE A 7 13.05 12.31 6.21
CA PHE A 7 11.62 12.42 6.51
C PHE A 7 10.80 12.83 5.29
N SER A 8 11.26 12.48 4.08
CA SER A 8 10.52 12.76 2.85
C SER A 8 9.15 12.10 2.88
N ALA A 9 8.15 12.78 2.33
CA ALA A 9 6.79 12.24 2.26
C ALA A 9 6.74 11.06 1.26
N GLY A 10 6.50 9.88 1.77
CA GLY A 10 6.53 8.62 1.04
C GLY A 10 7.87 7.90 1.17
N PRO A 11 8.96 8.32 0.48
CA PRO A 11 10.24 7.62 0.51
C PRO A 11 11.08 8.01 1.74
N ALA A 12 10.61 7.71 2.93
CA ALA A 12 11.31 7.99 4.18
C ALA A 12 12.40 6.95 4.48
N VAL A 13 13.14 7.16 5.58
CA VAL A 13 14.14 6.21 6.06
C VAL A 13 13.48 4.88 6.42
N LEU A 14 14.11 3.79 6.01
CA LEU A 14 13.74 2.42 6.42
C LEU A 14 14.67 1.94 7.54
N PRO A 15 14.24 1.01 8.39
CA PRO A 15 15.11 0.34 9.33
C PRO A 15 16.33 -0.29 8.63
N GLU A 16 17.49 -0.20 9.25
CA GLU A 16 18.72 -0.68 8.62
C GLU A 16 18.74 -2.20 8.49
N GLU A 17 18.15 -2.90 9.44
CA GLU A 17 17.98 -4.34 9.45
C GLU A 17 17.19 -4.81 8.22
N VAL A 18 16.07 -4.16 7.92
CA VAL A 18 15.25 -4.45 6.73
C VAL A 18 16.03 -4.25 5.45
N LEU A 19 16.84 -3.18 5.36
CA LEU A 19 17.66 -2.93 4.17
C LEU A 19 18.76 -3.98 3.98
N LYS A 20 19.34 -4.50 5.06
CA LYS A 20 20.33 -5.57 5.00
C LYS A 20 19.69 -6.88 4.53
N GLU A 21 18.57 -7.25 5.09
CA GLU A 21 17.81 -8.43 4.70
C GLU A 21 17.42 -8.38 3.20
N VAL A 22 16.85 -7.26 2.76
CA VAL A 22 16.54 -7.06 1.34
C VAL A 22 17.77 -7.17 0.44
N ALA A 23 18.92 -6.63 0.89
CA ALA A 23 20.15 -6.71 0.12
C ALA A 23 20.72 -8.14 0.02
N GLU A 24 20.60 -8.93 1.08
CA GLU A 24 21.01 -10.34 1.12
C GLU A 24 20.12 -11.21 0.22
N GLU A 25 18.81 -10.95 0.20
CA GLU A 25 17.84 -11.71 -0.59
C GLU A 25 17.64 -11.17 -2.02
N MET A 26 18.34 -10.09 -2.39
CA MET A 26 18.12 -9.41 -3.66
C MET A 26 18.34 -10.29 -4.91
N MET A 27 19.27 -11.23 -4.84
CA MET A 27 19.59 -12.13 -5.96
C MET A 27 18.95 -13.51 -5.83
N ASP A 28 18.60 -13.90 -4.61
CA ASP A 28 18.06 -15.24 -4.33
C ASP A 28 17.21 -15.21 -3.06
N TYR A 29 15.92 -14.99 -3.22
CA TYR A 29 14.98 -15.03 -2.12
C TYR A 29 14.80 -16.46 -1.61
N GLN A 30 15.32 -16.74 -0.41
CA GLN A 30 15.17 -18.01 0.32
C GLN A 30 15.45 -19.28 -0.51
N GLY A 31 16.42 -19.23 -1.43
CA GLY A 31 16.80 -20.37 -2.28
C GLY A 31 15.91 -20.60 -3.49
N SER A 32 15.06 -19.65 -3.83
CA SER A 32 14.17 -19.71 -5.02
C SER A 32 14.91 -19.54 -6.35
N GLY A 33 16.17 -19.06 -6.30
CA GLY A 33 16.99 -18.75 -7.46
C GLY A 33 16.57 -17.46 -8.18
N MET A 34 15.71 -16.64 -7.58
CA MET A 34 15.26 -15.37 -8.14
C MET A 34 15.00 -14.30 -7.07
N SER A 35 15.04 -13.05 -7.48
CA SER A 35 14.61 -11.92 -6.67
C SER A 35 13.09 -11.91 -6.48
N VAL A 36 12.60 -11.38 -5.35
CA VAL A 36 11.17 -11.10 -5.20
C VAL A 36 10.64 -10.18 -6.32
N MET A 37 11.47 -9.28 -6.84
CA MET A 37 11.10 -8.39 -7.96
C MET A 37 10.87 -9.12 -9.28
N GLU A 38 11.39 -10.36 -9.44
CA GLU A 38 11.25 -11.18 -10.64
C GLU A 38 10.10 -12.19 -10.51
N MET A 39 9.53 -12.35 -9.32
CA MET A 39 8.48 -13.32 -9.04
C MET A 39 7.15 -12.95 -9.70
N SER A 40 6.49 -13.94 -10.24
CA SER A 40 5.09 -13.79 -10.60
C SER A 40 4.23 -13.65 -9.35
N HIS A 41 3.31 -12.68 -9.33
CA HIS A 41 2.33 -12.53 -8.25
C HIS A 41 1.38 -13.75 -8.09
N ARG A 42 1.47 -14.73 -8.98
CA ARG A 42 0.71 -16.01 -8.93
C ARG A 42 1.57 -17.18 -8.48
N SER A 43 2.86 -16.98 -8.23
CA SER A 43 3.73 -18.05 -7.73
C SER A 43 3.41 -18.37 -6.26
N ALA A 44 3.70 -19.61 -5.86
CA ALA A 44 3.51 -20.03 -4.48
C ALA A 44 4.40 -19.24 -3.50
N ASP A 45 5.62 -18.91 -3.91
CA ASP A 45 6.56 -18.13 -3.10
C ASP A 45 6.05 -16.71 -2.86
N PHE A 46 5.53 -16.05 -3.92
CA PHE A 46 4.94 -14.73 -3.76
C PHE A 46 3.65 -14.77 -2.94
N GLN A 47 2.83 -15.80 -3.11
CA GLN A 47 1.61 -15.98 -2.29
C GLN A 47 1.96 -16.09 -0.82
N LYS A 48 3.00 -16.84 -0.47
CA LYS A 48 3.48 -16.94 0.91
C LYS A 48 3.88 -15.58 1.48
N ILE A 49 4.62 -14.76 0.72
CA ILE A 49 5.01 -13.41 1.14
C ILE A 49 3.78 -12.55 1.44
N ILE A 50 2.77 -12.58 0.59
CA ILE A 50 1.54 -11.77 0.78
C ILE A 50 0.72 -12.28 1.96
N ASP A 51 0.62 -13.58 2.15
CA ASP A 51 -0.11 -14.18 3.27
C ASP A 51 0.56 -13.83 4.61
N GLU A 52 1.88 -13.89 4.68
CA GLU A 52 2.66 -13.47 5.85
C GLU A 52 2.50 -11.96 6.11
N ALA A 53 2.58 -11.13 5.08
CA ALA A 53 2.39 -9.68 5.21
C ALA A 53 0.95 -9.32 5.68
N GLU A 54 -0.07 -10.04 5.22
CA GLU A 54 -1.44 -9.87 5.73
C GLU A 54 -1.54 -10.28 7.20
N GLN A 55 -0.95 -11.42 7.57
CA GLN A 55 -0.98 -11.91 8.95
C GLN A 55 -0.26 -10.93 9.90
N ASP A 56 0.91 -10.42 9.51
CA ASP A 56 1.65 -9.44 10.29
C ASP A 56 0.84 -8.15 10.51
N LEU A 57 0.17 -7.65 9.46
CA LEU A 57 -0.72 -6.50 9.60
C LEU A 57 -1.88 -6.77 10.55
N ARG A 58 -2.50 -7.96 10.48
CA ARG A 58 -3.57 -8.35 11.38
C ARG A 58 -3.11 -8.38 12.83
N ASP A 59 -1.94 -8.96 13.08
CA ASP A 59 -1.39 -9.11 14.43
C ASP A 59 -0.97 -7.77 15.02
N LEU A 60 -0.26 -6.94 14.25
CA LEU A 60 0.22 -5.63 14.69
C LEU A 60 -0.93 -4.63 14.93
N MET A 61 -1.91 -4.61 14.04
CA MET A 61 -3.04 -3.68 14.10
C MET A 61 -4.26 -4.26 14.81
N LYS A 62 -4.21 -5.53 15.23
CA LYS A 62 -5.31 -6.28 15.86
C LYS A 62 -6.58 -6.24 15.01
N ILE A 63 -6.43 -6.50 13.71
CA ILE A 63 -7.54 -6.47 12.74
C ILE A 63 -8.43 -7.69 12.97
N PRO A 64 -9.72 -7.52 13.32
CA PRO A 64 -10.63 -8.64 13.53
C PRO A 64 -10.99 -9.36 12.22
N ASP A 65 -11.42 -10.62 12.31
CA ASP A 65 -11.68 -11.48 11.14
C ASP A 65 -12.82 -11.00 10.24
N ASN A 66 -13.71 -10.15 10.76
CA ASN A 66 -14.80 -9.55 9.98
C ASN A 66 -14.34 -8.40 9.06
N TYR A 67 -13.05 -8.02 9.09
CA TYR A 67 -12.45 -7.08 8.16
C TYR A 67 -11.59 -7.80 7.12
N LYS A 68 -11.57 -7.27 5.90
CA LYS A 68 -10.68 -7.72 4.83
C LYS A 68 -9.48 -6.79 4.71
N VAL A 69 -8.29 -7.36 4.59
CA VAL A 69 -7.08 -6.61 4.20
C VAL A 69 -6.95 -6.71 2.68
N LEU A 70 -6.74 -5.59 2.02
CA LEU A 70 -6.66 -5.51 0.57
C LEU A 70 -5.38 -4.77 0.16
N PHE A 71 -4.53 -5.43 -0.62
CA PHE A 71 -3.36 -4.82 -1.23
C PHE A 71 -3.74 -4.29 -2.61
N LEU A 72 -3.97 -2.97 -2.72
CA LEU A 72 -4.47 -2.33 -3.93
C LEU A 72 -3.43 -1.40 -4.54
N GLN A 73 -3.35 -1.41 -5.85
CA GLN A 73 -2.51 -0.46 -6.60
C GLN A 73 -3.11 0.95 -6.63
N GLY A 74 -2.33 1.92 -7.15
CA GLY A 74 -2.81 3.29 -7.44
C GLY A 74 -2.58 4.29 -6.31
N GLY A 75 -2.02 3.85 -5.19
CA GLY A 75 -1.73 4.70 -4.03
C GLY A 75 -2.97 5.34 -3.43
N ALA A 76 -2.76 6.25 -2.46
CA ALA A 76 -3.84 6.90 -1.71
C ALA A 76 -4.77 7.74 -2.60
N SER A 77 -4.25 8.41 -3.60
CA SER A 77 -5.07 9.26 -4.49
C SER A 77 -6.14 8.45 -5.23
N GLN A 78 -5.79 7.28 -5.73
CA GLN A 78 -6.77 6.40 -6.39
C GLN A 78 -7.79 5.85 -5.38
N GLN A 79 -7.39 5.56 -4.16
CA GLN A 79 -8.31 5.05 -3.14
C GLN A 79 -9.34 6.09 -2.72
N PHE A 80 -8.97 7.37 -2.67
CA PHE A 80 -9.95 8.45 -2.41
C PHE A 80 -11.03 8.56 -3.47
N ALA A 81 -10.81 8.07 -4.67
CA ALA A 81 -11.85 7.96 -5.70
C ALA A 81 -12.54 6.58 -5.66
N ALA A 82 -11.78 5.49 -5.54
CA ALA A 82 -12.30 4.13 -5.60
C ALA A 82 -13.25 3.80 -4.44
N ILE A 83 -12.96 4.27 -3.22
CA ILE A 83 -13.81 4.04 -2.05
C ILE A 83 -15.21 4.59 -2.25
N PRO A 84 -15.43 5.89 -2.54
CA PRO A 84 -16.78 6.39 -2.79
C PRO A 84 -17.43 5.74 -4.01
N MET A 85 -16.72 5.46 -5.08
CA MET A 85 -17.27 4.80 -6.26
C MET A 85 -17.84 3.40 -5.95
N ASN A 86 -17.23 2.68 -5.02
CA ASN A 86 -17.67 1.33 -4.65
C ASN A 86 -18.69 1.31 -3.49
N LEU A 87 -18.61 2.25 -2.55
CA LEU A 87 -19.38 2.17 -1.31
C LEU A 87 -20.50 3.21 -1.20
N MET A 88 -20.50 4.24 -2.05
CA MET A 88 -21.46 5.32 -2.01
C MET A 88 -22.86 4.84 -2.42
N LYS A 89 -23.86 5.09 -1.58
CA LYS A 89 -25.27 4.67 -1.82
C LYS A 89 -26.14 5.78 -2.42
N ASN A 90 -25.89 7.03 -2.07
CA ASN A 90 -26.75 8.19 -2.35
C ASN A 90 -26.12 9.18 -3.34
N LYS A 91 -25.04 8.81 -4.02
CA LYS A 91 -24.25 9.67 -4.91
C LYS A 91 -23.65 10.91 -4.24
N VAL A 92 -23.45 10.86 -2.93
CA VAL A 92 -22.82 11.92 -2.14
C VAL A 92 -21.68 11.31 -1.32
N ALA A 93 -20.54 11.97 -1.34
CA ALA A 93 -19.37 11.61 -0.52
C ALA A 93 -18.79 12.87 0.13
N ASP A 94 -18.57 12.82 1.43
CA ASP A 94 -17.98 13.91 2.19
C ASP A 94 -16.46 13.72 2.30
N TYR A 95 -15.72 14.81 2.13
CA TYR A 95 -14.27 14.83 2.29
C TYR A 95 -13.87 15.83 3.36
N ILE A 96 -13.10 15.37 4.34
CA ILE A 96 -12.52 16.25 5.37
C ILE A 96 -11.28 16.93 4.81
N VAL A 97 -11.37 18.22 4.51
CA VAL A 97 -10.29 18.98 3.90
C VAL A 97 -9.52 19.76 4.96
N THR A 98 -8.34 19.25 5.34
CA THR A 98 -7.46 19.83 6.34
C THR A 98 -6.19 20.47 5.79
N GLY A 99 -5.93 20.34 4.47
CA GLY A 99 -4.74 20.87 3.83
C GLY A 99 -4.67 20.54 2.33
N GLN A 100 -3.52 20.79 1.71
CA GLN A 100 -3.35 20.63 0.26
C GLN A 100 -3.61 19.20 -0.25
N TRP A 101 -3.16 18.18 0.47
CA TRP A 101 -3.36 16.78 0.08
C TRP A 101 -4.83 16.37 0.22
N ALA A 102 -5.50 16.79 1.28
CA ALA A 102 -6.92 16.55 1.46
C ALA A 102 -7.76 17.24 0.37
N LYS A 103 -7.38 18.45 -0.04
CA LYS A 103 -7.99 19.14 -1.19
C LYS A 103 -7.80 18.35 -2.49
N LYS A 104 -6.60 17.83 -2.77
CA LYS A 104 -6.36 16.97 -3.92
C LYS A 104 -7.20 15.68 -3.89
N ALA A 105 -7.38 15.09 -2.71
CA ALA A 105 -8.20 13.91 -2.55
C ALA A 105 -9.66 14.15 -2.95
N SER A 106 -10.27 15.25 -2.52
CA SER A 106 -11.66 15.59 -2.89
C SER A 106 -11.83 15.84 -4.39
N VAL A 107 -10.82 16.44 -5.03
CA VAL A 107 -10.83 16.71 -6.47
C VAL A 107 -10.68 15.43 -7.29
N SER A 108 -9.98 14.41 -6.79
CA SER A 108 -9.77 13.15 -7.50
C SER A 108 -11.07 12.45 -7.89
N TYR A 109 -12.08 12.48 -7.03
CA TYR A 109 -13.40 11.91 -7.34
C TYR A 109 -14.17 12.75 -8.37
N THR A 110 -14.17 14.08 -8.23
CA THR A 110 -14.91 15.01 -9.11
C THR A 110 -14.45 14.94 -10.57
N HIS A 111 -13.18 14.64 -10.81
CA HIS A 111 -12.64 14.51 -12.17
C HIS A 111 -12.90 13.14 -12.82
N LEU A 112 -13.23 12.12 -12.03
CA LEU A 112 -13.55 10.79 -12.54
C LEU A 112 -15.03 10.60 -12.87
N THR A 113 -15.91 11.44 -12.32
CA THR A 113 -17.32 11.48 -12.66
C THR A 113 -17.53 12.51 -13.76
N LEU A 114 -17.71 12.05 -15.01
CA LEU A 114 -18.16 12.94 -16.07
C LEU A 114 -19.52 13.53 -15.65
N PRO A 115 -19.71 14.85 -15.77
CA PRO A 115 -21.03 15.43 -15.58
C PRO A 115 -21.98 14.81 -16.63
N THR A 116 -22.98 14.11 -16.17
CA THR A 116 -24.11 13.66 -17.00
C THR A 116 -25.04 14.81 -17.26
#